data_5c05fafe3fae224f8b4c3ecdbcdaff13
#
_entry.id   5c05fafe3fae224f8b4c3ecdbcdaff13
#
_cell.length_a   1.000
_cell.length_b   1.000
_cell.length_c   1.000
_cell.angle_alpha   90.00
_cell.angle_beta   90.00
_cell.angle_gamma   90.00
#
_symmetry.space_group_name_H-M   'P 1'
#
loop_
_entity.id
_entity.type
_entity.pdbx_description
1 polymer ?
#
loop_
_entity_poly.entity_id
_entity_poly.type
_entity_poly.pdbx_seq_one_letter_code
_entity_poly.pdbx_strand_id
1 'polypeptide(L)'
;IPLSADIFQSTVGKKVAFQGLTNNAVSWAWDFGDGTTSTEKNPVHNYAAAGYYETKLTATAEDGTTITKEMRIGIEITPYVLLTGGPLADNGKTWRISSIHSSGDYFANADAELTAYEEAPKPLPSGIFGSGLGLGEVYQDEYTFHYDGGYSMDIKDGAAFSGLVYQFLTTGGAGIKNPSINQDFGLCTGLYTPEEDATFTYEEGADLTVGSVYGPGGALTYNGVTMLSFSGTMFFGIMDYERRVIVQEIRENTMRAVMFVSASPDYAPLNTHALVLTFEVVQ
;
A
#
# COMPACT_ATOMS: atom_id res chain seq x y z
N ILE A 1 21.93 43.08 7.79
CA ILE A 1 21.09 42.04 7.13
C ILE A 1 20.77 40.99 8.20
N PRO A 2 19.51 40.59 8.41
CA PRO A 2 19.19 39.58 9.41
C PRO A 2 19.79 38.20 9.08
N LEU A 3 20.04 37.39 10.12
CA LEU A 3 20.42 35.99 9.95
C LEU A 3 19.31 35.26 9.19
N SER A 4 19.68 34.50 8.16
CA SER A 4 18.72 33.64 7.43
C SER A 4 19.39 32.35 6.98
N ALA A 5 18.61 31.29 6.85
CA ALA A 5 19.05 30.00 6.34
C ALA A 5 17.97 29.36 5.44
N ASP A 6 18.43 28.71 4.39
CA ASP A 6 17.66 27.80 3.57
C ASP A 6 18.58 26.66 3.09
N ILE A 7 17.98 25.57 2.60
CA ILE A 7 18.69 24.38 2.17
C ILE A 7 18.42 24.15 0.69
N PHE A 8 19.47 23.98 -0.09
CA PHE A 8 19.43 23.39 -1.42
C PHE A 8 20.17 22.05 -1.40
N GLN A 9 19.71 21.08 -2.16
CA GLN A 9 20.35 19.77 -2.26
C GLN A 9 20.28 19.21 -3.68
N SER A 10 21.24 18.34 -4.00
CA SER A 10 21.28 17.54 -5.22
C SER A 10 21.63 16.10 -4.86
N THR A 11 20.81 15.13 -5.33
CA THR A 11 20.92 13.73 -4.96
C THR A 11 21.26 12.87 -6.18
N VAL A 12 22.21 11.95 -6.01
CA VAL A 12 22.56 10.90 -6.97
C VAL A 12 22.66 9.56 -6.21
N GLY A 13 21.67 8.70 -6.37
CA GLY A 13 21.56 7.47 -5.58
C GLY A 13 21.46 7.81 -4.08
N LYS A 14 22.37 7.27 -3.29
CA LYS A 14 22.46 7.53 -1.83
C LYS A 14 23.34 8.74 -1.46
N LYS A 15 23.99 9.36 -2.44
CA LYS A 15 24.86 10.50 -2.22
C LYS A 15 24.11 11.81 -2.40
N VAL A 16 24.17 12.69 -1.40
CA VAL A 16 23.53 14.00 -1.40
C VAL A 16 24.58 15.09 -1.18
N ALA A 17 24.61 16.07 -2.09
CA ALA A 17 25.36 17.29 -1.90
C ALA A 17 24.41 18.37 -1.36
N PHE A 18 24.70 18.87 -0.16
CA PHE A 18 23.93 19.93 0.48
C PHE A 18 24.60 21.29 0.28
N GLN A 19 23.80 22.32 0.20
CA GLN A 19 24.24 23.69 0.16
C GLN A 19 23.43 24.52 1.18
N GLY A 20 24.14 25.05 2.17
CA GLY A 20 23.59 26.00 3.14
C GLY A 20 23.49 27.40 2.55
N LEU A 21 22.29 27.81 2.14
CA LEU A 21 21.99 29.15 1.63
C LEU A 21 21.79 30.09 2.84
N THR A 22 22.85 30.69 3.34
CA THR A 22 22.80 31.49 4.57
C THR A 22 23.30 32.92 4.37
N ASN A 23 22.66 33.88 5.10
CA ASN A 23 23.14 35.24 5.25
C ASN A 23 23.52 35.50 6.71
N ASN A 24 24.61 36.24 6.95
CA ASN A 24 25.13 36.59 8.29
C ASN A 24 25.42 35.39 9.22
N ALA A 25 25.64 34.21 8.68
CA ALA A 25 26.06 33.05 9.45
C ALA A 25 27.61 32.98 9.46
N VAL A 26 28.17 32.63 10.61
CA VAL A 26 29.61 32.37 10.79
C VAL A 26 29.89 30.89 11.07
N SER A 27 28.89 30.10 11.43
CA SER A 27 29.02 28.66 11.59
C SER A 27 27.75 27.92 11.23
N TRP A 28 27.90 26.63 10.93
CA TRP A 28 26.87 25.71 10.45
C TRP A 28 26.95 24.43 11.23
N ALA A 29 25.79 23.83 11.54
CA ALA A 29 25.66 22.49 12.07
C ALA A 29 24.54 21.76 11.32
N TRP A 30 24.90 20.66 10.69
CA TRP A 30 24.00 19.78 9.99
C TRP A 30 23.72 18.55 10.82
N ASP A 31 22.45 18.14 10.85
CA ASP A 31 21.99 16.82 11.26
C ASP A 31 21.32 16.20 10.01
N PHE A 32 21.82 15.06 9.54
CA PHE A 32 21.31 14.44 8.32
C PHE A 32 20.09 13.54 8.57
N GLY A 33 19.67 13.37 9.83
CA GLY A 33 18.53 12.55 10.22
C GLY A 33 18.82 11.05 10.26
N ASP A 34 20.08 10.63 10.07
CA ASP A 34 20.56 9.26 10.16
C ASP A 34 21.52 9.04 11.35
N GLY A 35 21.56 10.01 12.28
CA GLY A 35 22.47 10.02 13.42
C GLY A 35 23.85 10.59 13.13
N THR A 36 24.11 11.02 11.90
CA THR A 36 25.38 11.67 11.52
C THR A 36 25.23 13.18 11.34
N THR A 37 26.34 13.92 11.50
CA THR A 37 26.35 15.38 11.50
C THR A 37 27.53 15.92 10.70
N SER A 38 27.48 17.23 10.35
CA SER A 38 28.61 17.97 9.75
C SER A 38 28.60 19.43 10.19
N THR A 39 29.79 20.06 10.22
CA THR A 39 29.93 21.48 10.46
C THR A 39 30.37 22.26 9.20
N GLU A 40 30.49 21.60 8.07
CA GLU A 40 30.79 22.25 6.80
C GLU A 40 29.58 23.07 6.32
N LYS A 41 29.85 24.20 5.63
CA LYS A 41 28.76 24.98 5.04
C LYS A 41 28.00 24.22 3.97
N ASN A 42 28.72 23.45 3.14
CA ASN A 42 28.19 22.74 1.99
C ASN A 42 28.70 21.28 2.02
N PRO A 43 28.16 20.43 2.92
CA PRO A 43 28.64 19.06 3.05
C PRO A 43 28.15 18.16 1.93
N VAL A 44 28.88 17.06 1.71
CA VAL A 44 28.45 15.92 0.92
C VAL A 44 28.26 14.73 1.86
N HIS A 45 27.07 14.15 1.85
CA HIS A 45 26.72 13.03 2.72
C HIS A 45 26.29 11.81 1.92
N ASN A 46 26.64 10.60 2.39
CA ASN A 46 26.20 9.33 1.82
C ASN A 46 25.32 8.62 2.84
N TYR A 47 24.04 8.45 2.51
CA TYR A 47 23.11 7.68 3.32
C TYR A 47 23.36 6.17 3.17
N ALA A 48 23.30 5.42 4.27
CA ALA A 48 23.53 3.99 4.26
C ALA A 48 22.34 3.20 3.65
N ALA A 49 21.12 3.68 3.88
CA ALA A 49 19.89 2.99 3.50
C ALA A 49 18.93 3.89 2.70
N ALA A 50 18.06 3.24 1.91
CA ALA A 50 16.90 3.89 1.28
C ALA A 50 15.88 4.28 2.35
N GLY A 51 15.18 5.41 2.15
CA GLY A 51 14.18 5.89 3.10
C GLY A 51 14.02 7.39 3.07
N TYR A 52 13.17 7.89 3.98
CA TYR A 52 12.99 9.32 4.20
C TYR A 52 13.79 9.79 5.42
N TYR A 53 14.43 10.93 5.29
CA TYR A 53 15.25 11.53 6.34
C TYR A 53 14.86 12.99 6.57
N GLU A 54 14.77 13.39 7.84
CA GLU A 54 14.55 14.78 8.25
C GLU A 54 15.90 15.44 8.48
N THR A 55 16.37 16.18 7.49
CA THR A 55 17.67 16.89 7.54
C THR A 55 17.47 18.29 8.10
N LYS A 56 18.38 18.70 9.00
CA LYS A 56 18.35 20.01 9.66
C LYS A 56 19.66 20.75 9.45
N LEU A 57 19.56 22.06 9.14
CA LEU A 57 20.66 23.01 9.15
C LEU A 57 20.43 24.03 10.24
N THR A 58 21.35 24.13 11.20
CA THR A 58 21.41 25.22 12.16
C THR A 58 22.54 26.15 11.78
N ALA A 59 22.21 27.40 11.46
CA ALA A 59 23.18 28.47 11.17
C ALA A 59 23.28 29.43 12.35
N THR A 60 24.51 29.83 12.73
CA THR A 60 24.76 30.71 13.87
C THR A 60 25.44 31.98 13.39
N ALA A 61 24.95 33.15 13.84
CA ALA A 61 25.54 34.46 13.61
C ALA A 61 26.67 34.74 14.62
N GLU A 62 27.44 35.83 14.39
CA GLU A 62 28.57 36.24 15.25
C GLU A 62 28.13 36.61 16.68
N ASP A 63 26.91 37.11 16.86
CA ASP A 63 26.30 37.42 18.17
C ASP A 63 25.75 36.20 18.91
N GLY A 64 25.90 35.00 18.34
CA GLY A 64 25.37 33.76 18.91
C GLY A 64 23.90 33.45 18.58
N THR A 65 23.22 34.34 17.85
CA THR A 65 21.87 34.08 17.37
C THR A 65 21.85 32.88 16.41
N THR A 66 20.88 32.00 16.52
CA THR A 66 20.73 30.80 15.67
C THR A 66 19.45 30.80 14.89
N ILE A 67 19.47 30.18 13.71
CA ILE A 67 18.28 29.83 12.92
C ILE A 67 18.39 28.38 12.45
N THR A 68 17.32 27.63 12.53
CA THR A 68 17.24 26.26 12.06
C THR A 68 16.29 26.15 10.88
N LYS A 69 16.72 25.45 9.84
CA LYS A 69 15.91 25.05 8.68
C LYS A 69 15.86 23.53 8.60
N GLU A 70 14.66 23.00 8.37
CA GLU A 70 14.44 21.57 8.21
C GLU A 70 14.02 21.25 6.77
N MET A 71 14.42 20.08 6.28
CA MET A 71 14.05 19.58 4.96
C MET A 71 13.91 18.05 5.02
N ARG A 72 12.76 17.55 4.56
CA ARG A 72 12.57 16.12 4.36
C ARG A 72 13.09 15.72 2.98
N ILE A 73 13.93 14.71 2.93
CA ILE A 73 14.47 14.16 1.67
C ILE A 73 14.18 12.68 1.55
N GLY A 74 13.99 12.24 0.30
CA GLY A 74 13.82 10.81 -0.03
C GLY A 74 15.07 10.27 -0.71
N ILE A 75 15.58 9.14 -0.21
CA ILE A 75 16.74 8.44 -0.74
C ILE A 75 16.29 7.11 -1.32
N GLU A 76 16.49 6.92 -2.64
CA GLU A 76 16.14 5.69 -3.37
C GLU A 76 14.72 5.19 -3.06
N ILE A 77 13.73 6.09 -3.12
CA ILE A 77 12.32 5.75 -2.89
C ILE A 77 11.78 4.99 -4.10
N THR A 78 11.83 3.68 -4.02
CA THR A 78 11.25 2.75 -5.00
C THR A 78 9.82 2.35 -4.60
N PRO A 79 9.00 1.80 -5.52
CA PRO A 79 7.69 1.26 -5.16
C PRO A 79 7.76 0.20 -4.04
N TYR A 80 8.80 -0.63 -4.02
CA TYR A 80 9.02 -1.61 -2.95
C TYR A 80 9.28 -0.94 -1.58
N VAL A 81 10.05 0.15 -1.56
CA VAL A 81 10.25 0.97 -0.35
C VAL A 81 8.95 1.63 0.09
N LEU A 82 8.15 2.12 -0.85
CA LEU A 82 6.82 2.68 -0.55
C LEU A 82 5.87 1.63 0.04
N LEU A 83 5.94 0.38 -0.44
CA LEU A 83 5.11 -0.73 0.05
C LEU A 83 5.48 -1.13 1.48
N THR A 84 6.78 -1.28 1.76
CA THR A 84 7.31 -1.91 2.98
C THR A 84 7.75 -0.92 4.06
N GLY A 85 7.89 0.37 3.72
CA GLY A 85 8.50 1.40 4.57
C GLY A 85 10.01 1.45 4.46
N GLY A 86 10.62 0.50 3.70
CA GLY A 86 12.07 0.44 3.49
C GLY A 86 12.83 -0.27 4.63
N PRO A 87 14.17 -0.34 4.49
CA PRO A 87 15.02 -1.11 5.40
C PRO A 87 15.13 -0.54 6.83
N LEU A 88 14.62 0.68 7.05
CA LEU A 88 14.62 1.33 8.38
C LEU A 88 13.28 1.15 9.12
N ALA A 89 12.29 0.52 8.48
CA ALA A 89 10.99 0.25 9.09
C ALA A 89 11.02 -1.13 9.77
N ASP A 90 11.54 -1.19 11.00
CA ASP A 90 11.70 -2.45 11.77
C ASP A 90 10.39 -3.23 11.91
N ASN A 91 9.26 -2.54 12.00
CA ASN A 91 7.93 -3.15 12.13
C ASN A 91 7.19 -3.28 10.79
N GLY A 92 7.89 -3.04 9.66
CA GLY A 92 7.27 -2.98 8.35
C GLY A 92 6.33 -1.79 8.17
N LYS A 93 5.49 -1.86 7.13
CA LYS A 93 4.49 -0.83 6.82
C LYS A 93 3.11 -1.44 6.71
N THR A 94 2.17 -0.90 7.45
CA THR A 94 0.82 -1.44 7.60
C THR A 94 -0.18 -0.66 6.76
N TRP A 95 -1.02 -1.39 6.04
CA TRP A 95 -2.05 -0.91 5.15
C TRP A 95 -3.42 -1.42 5.56
N ARG A 96 -4.47 -0.67 5.29
CA ARG A 96 -5.86 -1.10 5.41
C ARG A 96 -6.69 -0.56 4.25
N ILE A 97 -7.84 -1.15 3.99
CA ILE A 97 -8.79 -0.61 3.00
C ILE A 97 -9.24 0.78 3.46
N SER A 98 -9.11 1.80 2.60
CA SER A 98 -9.59 3.15 2.90
C SER A 98 -11.10 3.20 2.86
N SER A 99 -11.73 3.64 3.96
CA SER A 99 -13.18 3.80 4.03
C SER A 99 -13.70 5.02 3.25
N ILE A 100 -12.80 5.97 2.94
CA ILE A 100 -13.17 7.17 2.19
C ILE A 100 -13.44 6.85 0.73
N HIS A 101 -12.75 5.86 0.20
CA HIS A 101 -12.65 5.51 -1.22
C HIS A 101 -12.18 6.68 -2.09
N SER A 102 -11.32 6.39 -3.03
CA SER A 102 -10.88 7.39 -4.01
C SER A 102 -11.82 7.44 -5.21
N SER A 103 -11.67 8.47 -6.05
CA SER A 103 -12.39 8.55 -7.33
C SER A 103 -12.08 7.38 -8.30
N GLY A 104 -11.02 6.62 -8.03
CA GLY A 104 -10.60 5.46 -8.79
C GLY A 104 -11.05 4.12 -8.22
N ASP A 105 -11.86 4.11 -7.14
CA ASP A 105 -12.35 2.88 -6.51
C ASP A 105 -13.69 2.47 -7.11
N TYR A 106 -13.79 1.23 -7.56
CA TYR A 106 -15.02 0.70 -8.16
C TYR A 106 -15.05 -0.82 -8.18
N PHE A 107 -16.25 -1.39 -8.36
CA PHE A 107 -16.43 -2.77 -8.78
C PHE A 107 -16.20 -2.86 -10.28
N ALA A 108 -15.38 -3.79 -10.69
CA ALA A 108 -15.05 -4.05 -12.09
C ALA A 108 -15.57 -5.42 -12.52
N ASN A 109 -15.76 -5.60 -13.82
CA ASN A 109 -15.77 -6.90 -14.45
C ASN A 109 -14.33 -7.46 -14.44
N ALA A 110 -14.16 -8.78 -14.30
CA ALA A 110 -12.85 -9.43 -14.40
C ALA A 110 -12.42 -9.61 -15.88
N ASP A 111 -12.68 -8.60 -16.72
CA ASP A 111 -12.32 -8.54 -18.13
C ASP A 111 -10.93 -7.88 -18.35
N ALA A 112 -10.45 -7.88 -19.59
CA ALA A 112 -9.11 -7.39 -19.92
C ALA A 112 -8.87 -5.92 -19.55
N GLU A 113 -9.90 -5.10 -19.58
CA GLU A 113 -9.85 -3.66 -19.33
C GLU A 113 -10.30 -3.28 -17.91
N LEU A 114 -10.72 -4.27 -17.11
CA LEU A 114 -11.33 -4.06 -15.80
C LEU A 114 -12.46 -3.02 -15.89
N THR A 115 -13.37 -3.24 -16.85
CA THR A 115 -14.46 -2.31 -17.10
C THR A 115 -15.36 -2.19 -15.86
N ALA A 116 -15.89 -1.00 -15.60
CA ALA A 116 -16.76 -0.80 -14.45
C ALA A 116 -18.01 -1.69 -14.57
N TYR A 117 -18.37 -2.35 -13.46
CA TYR A 117 -19.61 -3.11 -13.35
C TYR A 117 -20.80 -2.13 -13.32
N GLU A 118 -21.72 -2.25 -14.30
CA GLU A 118 -22.76 -1.25 -14.54
C GLU A 118 -23.78 -1.11 -13.37
N GLU A 119 -23.99 -2.18 -12.61
CA GLU A 119 -24.94 -2.20 -11.50
C GLU A 119 -24.36 -1.67 -10.18
N ALA A 120 -23.07 -1.28 -10.17
CA ALA A 120 -22.41 -0.70 -9.01
C ALA A 120 -22.07 0.77 -9.24
N PRO A 121 -22.08 1.60 -8.17
CA PRO A 121 -21.67 2.99 -8.30
C PRO A 121 -20.17 3.10 -8.64
N LYS A 122 -19.83 4.07 -9.48
CA LYS A 122 -18.46 4.48 -9.77
C LYS A 122 -18.33 6.00 -9.68
N PRO A 123 -17.49 6.55 -8.79
CA PRO A 123 -16.70 5.85 -7.77
C PRO A 123 -17.58 5.23 -6.68
N LEU A 124 -16.95 4.34 -5.87
CA LEU A 124 -17.60 3.79 -4.70
C LEU A 124 -17.87 4.88 -3.65
N PRO A 125 -19.08 4.94 -3.07
CA PRO A 125 -19.36 5.86 -1.97
C PRO A 125 -18.52 5.55 -0.74
N SER A 126 -18.15 6.58 0.01
CA SER A 126 -17.48 6.42 1.31
C SER A 126 -18.25 5.49 2.23
N GLY A 127 -17.54 4.55 2.87
CA GLY A 127 -18.11 3.62 3.82
C GLY A 127 -19.06 2.58 3.23
N ILE A 128 -19.07 2.37 1.91
CA ILE A 128 -20.04 1.48 1.23
C ILE A 128 -20.08 0.09 1.83
N PHE A 129 -18.93 -0.50 2.20
CA PHE A 129 -18.90 -1.83 2.81
C PHE A 129 -19.61 -1.84 4.17
N GLY A 130 -19.55 -0.75 4.95
CA GLY A 130 -20.28 -0.61 6.20
C GLY A 130 -21.74 -0.24 6.00
N SER A 131 -22.00 1.00 5.60
CA SER A 131 -23.36 1.55 5.53
C SER A 131 -24.24 0.92 4.44
N GLY A 132 -23.63 0.52 3.32
CA GLY A 132 -24.35 -0.06 2.19
C GLY A 132 -24.46 -1.57 2.24
N LEU A 133 -23.42 -2.26 2.70
CA LEU A 133 -23.33 -3.73 2.62
C LEU A 133 -23.33 -4.44 3.98
N GLY A 134 -23.22 -3.71 5.09
CA GLY A 134 -23.20 -4.30 6.44
C GLY A 134 -21.91 -5.02 6.81
N LEU A 135 -20.80 -4.71 6.12
CA LEU A 135 -19.50 -5.33 6.26
C LEU A 135 -18.43 -4.31 6.75
N GLY A 136 -18.80 -3.40 7.65
CA GLY A 136 -17.94 -2.28 8.07
C GLY A 136 -16.64 -2.69 8.76
N GLU A 137 -16.58 -3.88 9.33
CA GLU A 137 -15.40 -4.48 9.96
C GLU A 137 -14.22 -4.63 8.99
N VAL A 138 -14.46 -4.80 7.68
CA VAL A 138 -13.40 -4.95 6.67
C VAL A 138 -12.46 -3.74 6.56
N TYR A 139 -12.90 -2.59 7.01
CA TYR A 139 -12.06 -1.39 7.06
C TYR A 139 -11.07 -1.36 8.23
N GLN A 140 -11.18 -2.31 9.17
CA GLN A 140 -10.33 -2.37 10.36
C GLN A 140 -9.21 -3.39 10.20
N ASP A 141 -9.32 -4.31 9.24
CA ASP A 141 -8.31 -5.30 8.96
C ASP A 141 -7.01 -4.66 8.45
N GLU A 142 -5.89 -5.13 8.95
CA GLU A 142 -4.58 -4.56 8.69
C GLU A 142 -3.65 -5.58 8.03
N TYR A 143 -2.83 -5.09 7.10
CA TYR A 143 -1.92 -5.86 6.26
C TYR A 143 -0.54 -5.25 6.33
N THR A 144 0.45 -5.97 6.88
CA THR A 144 1.81 -5.45 7.10
C THR A 144 2.81 -6.12 6.19
N PHE A 145 3.54 -5.31 5.44
CA PHE A 145 4.62 -5.73 4.54
C PHE A 145 5.96 -5.35 5.16
N HIS A 146 6.86 -6.32 5.32
CA HIS A 146 8.21 -6.11 5.82
C HIS A 146 9.21 -6.06 4.66
N TYR A 147 10.28 -5.28 4.83
CA TYR A 147 11.28 -5.09 3.78
C TYR A 147 12.05 -6.37 3.42
N ASP A 148 12.17 -7.32 4.34
CA ASP A 148 12.78 -8.63 4.15
C ASP A 148 11.89 -9.65 3.43
N GLY A 149 10.66 -9.26 3.04
CA GLY A 149 9.68 -10.12 2.38
C GLY A 149 8.68 -10.79 3.34
N GLY A 150 8.78 -10.53 4.64
CA GLY A 150 7.79 -10.98 5.62
C GLY A 150 6.43 -10.31 5.41
N TYR A 151 5.36 -11.04 5.70
CA TYR A 151 3.99 -10.55 5.58
C TYR A 151 3.14 -10.99 6.77
N SER A 152 2.36 -10.08 7.33
CA SER A 152 1.44 -10.39 8.41
C SER A 152 0.10 -9.67 8.24
N MET A 153 -0.94 -10.24 8.83
CA MET A 153 -2.29 -9.69 8.83
C MET A 153 -2.80 -9.62 10.27
N ASP A 154 -3.51 -8.56 10.59
CA ASP A 154 -4.29 -8.44 11.82
C ASP A 154 -5.79 -8.33 11.45
N ILE A 155 -6.48 -9.46 11.53
CA ILE A 155 -7.92 -9.58 11.30
C ILE A 155 -8.62 -9.34 12.63
N LYS A 156 -9.09 -8.11 12.83
CA LYS A 156 -9.48 -7.56 14.14
C LYS A 156 -10.58 -8.34 14.86
N ASP A 157 -11.48 -8.98 14.15
CA ASP A 157 -12.59 -9.71 14.76
C ASP A 157 -12.64 -11.19 14.35
N GLY A 158 -11.53 -11.69 13.76
CA GLY A 158 -11.36 -13.07 13.32
C GLY A 158 -12.17 -13.45 12.08
N ALA A 159 -12.70 -12.46 11.34
CA ALA A 159 -13.41 -12.67 10.10
C ALA A 159 -13.01 -11.64 9.03
N ALA A 160 -12.29 -12.11 8.03
CA ALA A 160 -11.74 -11.31 6.96
C ALA A 160 -12.76 -11.04 5.84
N PHE A 161 -12.54 -9.96 5.09
CA PHE A 161 -13.29 -9.72 3.86
C PHE A 161 -13.12 -10.88 2.89
N SER A 162 -14.23 -11.43 2.37
CA SER A 162 -14.23 -12.66 1.59
C SER A 162 -15.31 -12.69 0.53
N GLY A 163 -15.07 -13.50 -0.52
CA GLY A 163 -16.09 -13.90 -1.48
C GLY A 163 -17.13 -14.81 -0.85
N LEU A 164 -18.41 -14.51 -1.03
CA LEU A 164 -19.53 -15.28 -0.51
C LEU A 164 -19.60 -16.68 -1.15
N VAL A 165 -19.42 -16.75 -2.47
CA VAL A 165 -19.41 -18.02 -3.23
C VAL A 165 -18.21 -18.87 -2.82
N TYR A 166 -17.05 -18.26 -2.67
CA TYR A 166 -15.86 -18.94 -2.16
C TYR A 166 -16.12 -19.59 -0.81
N GLN A 167 -16.64 -18.84 0.16
CA GLN A 167 -16.94 -19.37 1.49
C GLN A 167 -17.98 -20.49 1.44
N PHE A 168 -19.01 -20.31 0.63
CA PHE A 168 -20.07 -21.31 0.52
C PHE A 168 -19.55 -22.63 -0.05
N LEU A 169 -18.74 -22.58 -1.12
CA LEU A 169 -18.26 -23.79 -1.79
C LEU A 169 -17.09 -24.46 -1.07
N THR A 170 -16.27 -23.71 -0.33
CA THR A 170 -15.10 -24.26 0.37
C THR A 170 -15.39 -24.70 1.80
N THR A 171 -16.37 -24.09 2.49
CA THR A 171 -16.69 -24.38 3.89
C THR A 171 -18.13 -24.91 4.09
N GLY A 172 -18.92 -25.07 3.02
CA GLY A 172 -20.36 -25.36 3.11
C GLY A 172 -21.16 -24.23 3.77
N GLY A 173 -20.62 -23.01 3.79
CA GLY A 173 -21.21 -21.84 4.45
C GLY A 173 -20.84 -21.69 5.92
N ALA A 174 -20.21 -22.69 6.55
CA ALA A 174 -19.82 -22.63 7.96
C ALA A 174 -18.77 -21.56 8.26
N GLY A 175 -17.99 -21.14 7.25
CA GLY A 175 -17.01 -20.08 7.37
C GLY A 175 -17.59 -18.67 7.28
N ILE A 176 -18.85 -18.49 6.88
CA ILE A 176 -19.47 -17.17 6.73
C ILE A 176 -19.83 -16.63 8.12
N LYS A 177 -19.32 -15.44 8.44
CA LYS A 177 -19.68 -14.71 9.67
C LYS A 177 -20.82 -13.72 9.38
N ASN A 178 -20.61 -12.78 8.45
CA ASN A 178 -21.63 -11.84 8.02
C ASN A 178 -21.73 -11.85 6.49
N PRO A 179 -22.87 -12.28 5.91
CA PRO A 179 -23.11 -12.06 4.49
C PRO A 179 -23.44 -10.60 4.24
N SER A 180 -23.09 -10.09 3.06
CA SER A 180 -23.51 -8.75 2.63
C SER A 180 -25.04 -8.63 2.63
N ILE A 181 -25.55 -7.46 3.00
CA ILE A 181 -26.99 -7.14 2.90
C ILE A 181 -27.46 -7.26 1.45
N ASN A 182 -26.68 -6.75 0.51
CA ASN A 182 -26.84 -7.00 -0.92
C ASN A 182 -25.88 -8.11 -1.35
N GLN A 183 -26.41 -9.28 -1.69
CA GLN A 183 -25.62 -10.44 -2.07
C GLN A 183 -25.25 -10.47 -3.56
N ASP A 184 -25.75 -9.55 -4.37
CA ASP A 184 -25.49 -9.49 -5.82
C ASP A 184 -24.00 -9.32 -6.15
N PHE A 185 -23.24 -8.70 -5.23
CA PHE A 185 -21.77 -8.56 -5.38
C PHE A 185 -20.98 -9.78 -4.90
N GLY A 186 -21.64 -10.80 -4.33
CA GLY A 186 -20.98 -12.01 -3.85
C GLY A 186 -19.98 -11.80 -2.70
N LEU A 187 -20.25 -10.87 -1.77
CA LEU A 187 -19.36 -10.48 -0.70
C LEU A 187 -19.86 -10.89 0.69
N CYS A 188 -18.92 -11.18 1.59
CA CYS A 188 -19.20 -11.49 3.00
C CYS A 188 -17.96 -11.17 3.86
N THR A 189 -18.06 -11.39 5.18
CA THR A 189 -16.89 -11.67 6.01
C THR A 189 -16.84 -13.14 6.34
N GLY A 190 -15.67 -13.75 6.24
CA GLY A 190 -15.43 -15.18 6.48
C GLY A 190 -14.41 -15.40 7.60
N LEU A 191 -14.69 -16.39 8.44
CA LEU A 191 -13.76 -16.78 9.53
C LEU A 191 -12.39 -17.10 8.96
N TYR A 192 -11.37 -16.46 9.50
CA TYR A 192 -9.99 -16.64 9.06
C TYR A 192 -9.01 -16.40 10.20
N THR A 193 -7.99 -17.24 10.25
CA THR A 193 -6.84 -17.07 11.15
C THR A 193 -5.59 -16.96 10.28
N PRO A 194 -4.88 -15.81 10.32
CA PRO A 194 -3.64 -15.63 9.57
C PRO A 194 -2.57 -16.65 9.94
N GLU A 195 -1.76 -17.04 8.96
CA GLU A 195 -0.59 -17.91 9.17
C GLU A 195 0.55 -17.09 9.79
N GLU A 196 1.30 -17.74 10.70
CA GLU A 196 2.56 -17.20 11.22
C GLU A 196 3.67 -17.36 10.16
N ASP A 197 4.70 -16.50 10.22
CA ASP A 197 5.88 -16.53 9.34
C ASP A 197 5.56 -16.50 7.84
N ALA A 198 4.44 -15.87 7.47
CA ALA A 198 4.05 -15.74 6.08
C ALA A 198 4.95 -14.76 5.32
N THR A 199 5.01 -14.94 4.02
CA THR A 199 5.82 -14.12 3.12
C THR A 199 4.99 -13.62 1.94
N PHE A 200 5.50 -12.56 1.29
CA PHE A 200 4.97 -12.08 0.02
C PHE A 200 6.07 -11.98 -1.03
N THR A 201 5.68 -11.96 -2.30
CA THR A 201 6.54 -11.57 -3.40
C THR A 201 5.95 -10.35 -4.12
N TYR A 202 6.84 -9.48 -4.58
CA TYR A 202 6.53 -8.28 -5.33
C TYR A 202 7.27 -8.32 -6.67
N GLU A 203 6.51 -8.29 -7.77
CA GLU A 203 7.07 -8.40 -9.12
C GLU A 203 6.55 -7.27 -10.00
N GLU A 204 7.47 -6.48 -10.58
CA GLU A 204 7.15 -5.45 -11.58
C GLU A 204 7.26 -6.03 -12.99
N GLY A 205 6.36 -5.62 -13.88
CA GLY A 205 6.36 -6.06 -15.27
C GLY A 205 6.00 -7.54 -15.46
N ALA A 206 5.28 -8.13 -14.50
CA ALA A 206 4.84 -9.51 -14.55
C ALA A 206 3.62 -9.70 -15.47
N ASP A 207 3.49 -10.90 -16.03
CA ASP A 207 2.28 -11.32 -16.72
C ASP A 207 1.42 -12.18 -15.77
N LEU A 208 0.30 -11.63 -15.32
CA LEU A 208 -0.63 -12.30 -14.42
C LEU A 208 -1.76 -12.98 -15.20
N THR A 209 -1.76 -14.31 -15.24
CA THR A 209 -2.90 -15.08 -15.74
C THR A 209 -3.81 -15.52 -14.61
N VAL A 210 -5.10 -15.18 -14.70
CA VAL A 210 -6.15 -15.54 -13.74
C VAL A 210 -7.27 -16.31 -14.42
N GLY A 211 -8.02 -17.12 -13.66
CA GLY A 211 -9.29 -17.64 -14.12
C GLY A 211 -10.29 -16.51 -14.31
N SER A 212 -10.95 -16.40 -15.46
CA SER A 212 -11.97 -15.37 -15.71
C SER A 212 -13.02 -15.86 -16.69
N VAL A 213 -14.27 -15.51 -16.42
CA VAL A 213 -15.40 -15.79 -17.33
C VAL A 213 -15.30 -15.03 -18.67
N TYR A 214 -14.50 -13.96 -18.70
CA TYR A 214 -14.28 -13.12 -19.89
C TYR A 214 -13.11 -13.58 -20.74
N GLY A 215 -12.29 -14.52 -20.23
CA GLY A 215 -11.12 -15.01 -20.95
C GLY A 215 -11.43 -16.18 -21.87
N PRO A 216 -10.76 -16.30 -23.03
CA PRO A 216 -10.88 -17.48 -23.88
C PRO A 216 -10.46 -18.73 -23.11
N GLY A 217 -11.34 -19.76 -23.11
CA GLY A 217 -11.09 -20.98 -22.34
C GLY A 217 -11.09 -20.80 -20.82
N GLY A 218 -11.64 -19.71 -20.30
CA GLY A 218 -11.73 -19.44 -18.87
C GLY A 218 -10.46 -18.85 -18.25
N ALA A 219 -9.52 -18.35 -19.06
CA ALA A 219 -8.30 -17.73 -18.57
C ALA A 219 -8.05 -16.37 -19.24
N LEU A 220 -7.57 -15.42 -18.46
CA LEU A 220 -7.23 -14.07 -18.92
C LEU A 220 -5.87 -13.65 -18.38
N THR A 221 -5.04 -13.02 -19.22
CA THR A 221 -3.71 -12.53 -18.85
C THR A 221 -3.66 -11.02 -18.86
N TYR A 222 -3.24 -10.44 -17.73
CA TYR A 222 -2.87 -9.04 -17.59
C TYR A 222 -1.37 -8.91 -17.76
N ASN A 223 -0.92 -8.26 -18.84
CA ASN A 223 0.50 -8.21 -19.19
C ASN A 223 1.19 -7.00 -18.56
N GLY A 224 2.44 -7.20 -18.11
CA GLY A 224 3.32 -6.11 -17.66
C GLY A 224 2.84 -5.41 -16.38
N VAL A 225 2.09 -6.10 -15.53
CA VAL A 225 1.55 -5.53 -14.29
C VAL A 225 2.54 -5.62 -13.13
N THR A 226 2.33 -4.81 -12.10
CA THR A 226 2.96 -5.03 -10.79
C THR A 226 2.08 -5.97 -9.99
N MET A 227 2.64 -7.09 -9.58
CA MET A 227 1.92 -8.18 -8.92
C MET A 227 2.43 -8.43 -7.51
N LEU A 228 1.51 -8.68 -6.59
CA LEU A 228 1.78 -9.29 -5.28
C LEU A 228 1.23 -10.71 -5.25
N SER A 229 2.00 -11.62 -4.67
CA SER A 229 1.57 -12.96 -4.31
C SER A 229 1.99 -13.30 -2.88
N PHE A 230 1.31 -14.27 -2.26
CA PHE A 230 1.42 -14.55 -0.83
C PHE A 230 1.63 -16.03 -0.61
N SER A 231 2.37 -16.39 0.45
CA SER A 231 2.56 -17.77 0.85
C SER A 231 1.28 -18.37 1.45
N GLY A 232 1.17 -19.69 1.39
CA GLY A 232 0.09 -20.45 2.04
C GLY A 232 -1.32 -20.01 1.66
N THR A 233 -2.13 -19.74 2.67
CA THR A 233 -3.52 -19.28 2.52
C THR A 233 -3.68 -17.77 2.62
N MET A 234 -2.56 -17.04 2.76
CA MET A 234 -2.57 -15.59 2.91
C MET A 234 -3.09 -14.87 1.65
N PHE A 235 -3.59 -13.66 1.84
CA PHE A 235 -4.17 -12.82 0.78
C PHE A 235 -3.99 -11.33 1.14
N PHE A 236 -4.42 -10.45 0.27
CA PHE A 236 -4.46 -9.00 0.51
C PHE A 236 -5.83 -8.45 0.11
N GLY A 237 -6.49 -7.76 1.04
CA GLY A 237 -7.78 -7.10 0.85
C GLY A 237 -8.96 -8.06 0.89
N ILE A 238 -9.09 -9.02 -0.02
CA ILE A 238 -10.20 -9.99 -0.06
C ILE A 238 -9.71 -11.42 -0.22
N MET A 239 -10.33 -12.33 0.51
CA MET A 239 -10.08 -13.77 0.43
C MET A 239 -11.04 -14.41 -0.58
N ASP A 240 -10.49 -14.91 -1.69
CA ASP A 240 -11.22 -15.63 -2.73
C ASP A 240 -10.31 -16.69 -3.37
N TYR A 241 -10.75 -17.32 -4.48
CA TYR A 241 -9.93 -18.31 -5.21
C TYR A 241 -8.63 -17.74 -5.76
N GLU A 242 -8.67 -16.53 -6.35
CA GLU A 242 -7.47 -15.81 -6.76
C GLU A 242 -7.00 -14.90 -5.62
N ARG A 243 -5.77 -15.08 -5.18
CA ARG A 243 -5.17 -14.32 -4.07
C ARG A 243 -4.07 -13.39 -4.50
N ARG A 244 -3.58 -13.55 -5.75
CA ARG A 244 -2.65 -12.60 -6.32
C ARG A 244 -3.38 -11.31 -6.65
N VAL A 245 -2.74 -10.19 -6.45
CA VAL A 245 -3.32 -8.88 -6.69
C VAL A 245 -2.45 -8.07 -7.63
N ILE A 246 -3.07 -7.17 -8.39
CA ILE A 246 -2.37 -6.18 -9.20
C ILE A 246 -2.28 -4.89 -8.40
N VAL A 247 -1.07 -4.33 -8.28
CA VAL A 247 -0.86 -2.98 -7.74
C VAL A 247 -0.86 -2.00 -8.91
N GLN A 248 -1.91 -1.18 -9.01
CA GLN A 248 -2.03 -0.19 -10.09
C GLN A 248 -1.22 1.08 -9.80
N GLU A 249 -1.19 1.48 -8.54
CA GLU A 249 -0.52 2.70 -8.09
C GLU A 249 -0.09 2.54 -6.64
N ILE A 250 1.11 3.03 -6.32
CA ILE A 250 1.58 3.14 -4.95
C ILE A 250 2.25 4.49 -4.73
N ARG A 251 1.89 5.12 -3.62
CA ARG A 251 2.41 6.39 -3.12
C ARG A 251 2.82 6.22 -1.67
N GLU A 252 3.31 7.29 -1.07
CA GLU A 252 3.75 7.23 0.32
C GLU A 252 2.66 6.74 1.29
N ASN A 253 1.43 7.24 1.16
CA ASN A 253 0.35 6.98 2.10
C ASN A 253 -0.86 6.27 1.49
N THR A 254 -0.86 5.99 0.19
CA THR A 254 -1.96 5.35 -0.50
C THR A 254 -1.46 4.34 -1.53
N MET A 255 -2.22 3.26 -1.71
CA MET A 255 -1.99 2.25 -2.73
C MET A 255 -3.32 1.87 -3.35
N ARG A 256 -3.37 1.70 -4.69
CA ARG A 256 -4.54 1.13 -5.36
C ARG A 256 -4.22 -0.27 -5.84
N ALA A 257 -5.06 -1.23 -5.44
CA ALA A 257 -4.91 -2.62 -5.81
C ALA A 257 -6.17 -3.18 -6.47
N VAL A 258 -5.99 -4.19 -7.32
CA VAL A 258 -7.06 -4.96 -7.97
C VAL A 258 -7.04 -6.35 -7.39
N MET A 259 -8.18 -6.77 -6.84
CA MET A 259 -8.43 -8.09 -6.28
C MET A 259 -9.58 -8.75 -7.03
N PHE A 260 -9.52 -10.04 -7.22
CA PHE A 260 -10.47 -10.79 -8.04
C PHE A 260 -11.50 -11.52 -7.18
N VAL A 261 -12.74 -11.63 -7.68
CA VAL A 261 -13.87 -12.24 -6.97
C VAL A 261 -14.64 -13.17 -7.91
N SER A 262 -14.91 -14.37 -7.43
CA SER A 262 -15.85 -15.31 -8.05
C SER A 262 -17.23 -15.12 -7.41
N ALA A 263 -18.07 -14.27 -7.98
CA ALA A 263 -19.37 -13.90 -7.41
C ALA A 263 -20.54 -14.79 -7.89
N SER A 264 -20.30 -15.76 -8.78
CA SER A 264 -21.34 -16.68 -9.28
C SER A 264 -20.97 -18.14 -9.05
N PRO A 265 -21.82 -18.92 -8.37
CA PRO A 265 -21.55 -20.34 -8.13
C PRO A 265 -21.50 -21.17 -9.44
N ASP A 266 -22.18 -20.72 -10.50
CA ASP A 266 -22.22 -21.43 -11.79
C ASP A 266 -20.87 -21.36 -12.53
N TYR A 267 -20.05 -20.39 -12.21
CA TYR A 267 -18.75 -20.14 -12.87
C TYR A 267 -17.57 -20.41 -11.96
N ALA A 268 -17.78 -20.62 -10.65
CA ALA A 268 -16.68 -20.82 -9.72
C ALA A 268 -15.77 -22.00 -10.14
N PRO A 269 -14.45 -21.87 -10.06
CA PRO A 269 -13.67 -20.81 -9.41
C PRO A 269 -13.28 -19.63 -10.31
N LEU A 270 -13.91 -19.44 -11.47
CA LEU A 270 -13.59 -18.34 -12.39
C LEU A 270 -14.03 -17.00 -11.79
N ASN A 271 -13.20 -16.00 -11.91
CA ASN A 271 -13.53 -14.65 -11.49
C ASN A 271 -14.56 -14.03 -12.45
N THR A 272 -15.61 -13.48 -11.89
CA THR A 272 -16.64 -12.71 -12.58
C THR A 272 -16.41 -11.21 -12.42
N HIS A 273 -15.86 -10.83 -11.27
CA HIS A 273 -15.64 -9.44 -10.88
C HIS A 273 -14.23 -9.23 -10.36
N ALA A 274 -13.87 -7.95 -10.25
CA ALA A 274 -12.72 -7.49 -9.51
C ALA A 274 -13.11 -6.29 -8.65
N LEU A 275 -12.39 -6.11 -7.54
CA LEU A 275 -12.46 -4.93 -6.69
C LEU A 275 -11.24 -4.08 -6.96
N VAL A 276 -11.44 -2.84 -7.41
CA VAL A 276 -10.39 -1.84 -7.54
C VAL A 276 -10.52 -0.90 -6.36
N LEU A 277 -9.61 -1.03 -5.38
CA LEU A 277 -9.71 -0.33 -4.10
C LEU A 277 -8.44 0.40 -3.73
N THR A 278 -8.62 1.53 -3.07
CA THR A 278 -7.53 2.28 -2.42
C THR A 278 -7.33 1.76 -1.00
N PHE A 279 -6.07 1.50 -0.67
CA PHE A 279 -5.58 1.24 0.67
C PHE A 279 -4.86 2.48 1.20
N GLU A 280 -4.92 2.70 2.49
CA GLU A 280 -4.24 3.77 3.20
C GLU A 280 -3.29 3.20 4.26
N VAL A 281 -2.23 3.95 4.58
CA VAL A 281 -1.29 3.59 5.64
C VAL A 281 -1.96 3.77 6.99
N VAL A 282 -1.82 2.79 7.87
CA VAL A 282 -2.20 2.88 9.28
C VAL A 282 -1.17 3.76 10.01
N GLN A 283 -1.65 4.82 10.67
CA GLN A 283 -0.81 5.78 11.43
C GLN A 283 -0.67 5.36 12.88
#